data_f593c816981c427ec1e923d3dc24d2df
#
_entry.id   f593c816981c427ec1e923d3dc24d2df
#
_cell.length_a   1.000
_cell.length_b   1.000
_cell.length_c   1.000
_cell.angle_alpha   90.00
_cell.angle_beta   90.00
_cell.angle_gamma   90.00
#
_symmetry.space_group_name_H-M   'P 1'
#
loop_
_entity.id
_entity.type
_entity.pdbx_description
1 polymer ?
#
loop_
_entity_poly.entity_id
_entity_poly.type
_entity_poly.pdbx_seq_one_letter_code
_entity_poly.pdbx_strand_id
1 'polypeptide(L)'
;MVKILMPKATAVWLLENTSLTFGQISKFCELHILEIESIANGEVVNKMPGINPINNKILTIDEIKKCEKNSKLNLKLNKTKLPKPKRMAKGTKYTPIAKRQERPSAIKWLLKEFPTITDNEICRLIRTTNNTVDSI
;
A
#
# COMPACT_ATOMS: atom_id res chain seq x y z
N MET A 1 -4.81 8.38 6.94
CA MET A 1 -6.07 7.65 7.08
C MET A 1 -5.84 6.19 6.74
N VAL A 2 -6.30 5.26 7.55
CA VAL A 2 -6.20 3.83 7.24
C VAL A 2 -7.44 3.46 6.43
N LYS A 3 -7.28 3.27 5.13
CA LYS A 3 -8.39 2.87 4.24
C LYS A 3 -8.63 1.38 4.33
N ILE A 4 -9.90 0.99 4.26
CA ILE A 4 -10.31 -0.41 4.17
C ILE A 4 -9.94 -0.94 2.77
N LEU A 5 -9.35 -2.12 2.69
CA LEU A 5 -8.83 -2.66 1.44
C LEU A 5 -9.95 -2.94 0.41
N MET A 6 -11.10 -3.42 0.86
CA MET A 6 -12.27 -3.75 0.01
C MET A 6 -13.55 -3.19 0.64
N PRO A 7 -13.83 -1.88 0.51
CA PRO A 7 -14.94 -1.25 1.20
C PRO A 7 -16.31 -1.79 0.77
N LYS A 8 -16.54 -2.00 -0.52
CA LYS A 8 -17.83 -2.50 -1.03
C LYS A 8 -18.14 -3.93 -0.56
N ALA A 9 -17.16 -4.84 -0.63
CA ALA A 9 -17.34 -6.21 -0.15
C ALA A 9 -17.53 -6.30 1.38
N THR A 10 -16.88 -5.42 2.12
CA THR A 10 -17.07 -5.28 3.57
C THR A 10 -18.47 -4.74 3.89
N ALA A 11 -18.96 -3.77 3.12
CA ALA A 11 -20.32 -3.23 3.26
C ALA A 11 -21.39 -4.30 3.00
N VAL A 12 -21.23 -5.13 1.96
CA VAL A 12 -22.13 -6.26 1.67
C VAL A 12 -22.21 -7.18 2.89
N TRP A 13 -21.07 -7.60 3.43
CA TRP A 13 -21.06 -8.50 4.60
C TRP A 13 -21.73 -7.85 5.82
N LEU A 14 -21.46 -6.58 6.10
CA LEU A 14 -22.07 -5.86 7.22
C LEU A 14 -23.59 -5.74 7.06
N LEU A 15 -24.10 -5.49 5.87
CA LEU A 15 -25.54 -5.43 5.57
C LEU A 15 -26.24 -6.79 5.76
N GLU A 16 -25.57 -7.88 5.38
CA GLU A 16 -26.13 -9.23 5.47
C GLU A 16 -26.10 -9.82 6.89
N ASN A 17 -25.09 -9.49 7.68
CA ASN A 17 -24.78 -10.17 8.95
C ASN A 17 -24.96 -9.29 10.20
N THR A 18 -25.29 -8.01 10.06
CA THR A 18 -25.41 -7.08 11.19
C THR A 18 -26.62 -6.17 11.06
N SER A 19 -27.11 -5.65 12.19
CA SER A 19 -28.22 -4.68 12.23
C SER A 19 -27.74 -3.22 12.32
N LEU A 20 -26.56 -2.92 11.74
CA LEU A 20 -26.01 -1.59 11.70
C LEU A 20 -26.80 -0.66 10.75
N THR A 21 -26.85 0.62 11.07
CA THR A 21 -27.51 1.62 10.20
C THR A 21 -26.66 1.91 8.95
N PHE A 22 -27.32 2.26 7.84
CA PHE A 22 -26.64 2.64 6.60
C PHE A 22 -25.64 3.79 6.81
N GLY A 23 -25.96 4.74 7.71
CA GLY A 23 -25.05 5.82 8.05
C GLY A 23 -23.78 5.37 8.78
N GLN A 24 -23.85 4.35 9.62
CA GLN A 24 -22.69 3.76 10.30
C GLN A 24 -21.79 3.03 9.31
N ILE A 25 -22.39 2.25 8.42
CA ILE A 25 -21.66 1.49 7.38
C ILE A 25 -21.03 2.46 6.37
N SER A 26 -21.76 3.50 5.95
CA SER A 26 -21.28 4.55 5.04
C SER A 26 -20.01 5.23 5.59
N LYS A 27 -20.05 5.69 6.84
CA LYS A 27 -18.91 6.32 7.49
C LYS A 27 -17.73 5.38 7.69
N PHE A 28 -17.98 4.11 7.97
CA PHE A 28 -16.94 3.13 8.19
C PHE A 28 -16.24 2.73 6.89
N CYS A 29 -17.02 2.47 5.83
CA CYS A 29 -16.50 2.06 4.52
C CYS A 29 -16.04 3.24 3.65
N GLU A 30 -16.25 4.49 4.09
CA GLU A 30 -16.01 5.70 3.29
C GLU A 30 -16.77 5.68 1.95
N LEU A 31 -17.99 5.11 1.94
CA LEU A 31 -18.89 5.05 0.78
C LEU A 31 -20.06 6.02 0.97
N HIS A 32 -20.63 6.48 -0.14
CA HIS A 32 -21.83 7.32 -0.08
C HIS A 32 -23.03 6.50 0.39
N ILE A 33 -23.98 7.13 1.12
CA ILE A 33 -25.19 6.45 1.63
C ILE A 33 -25.99 5.80 0.51
N LEU A 34 -26.15 6.49 -0.64
CA LEU A 34 -26.85 5.96 -1.81
C LEU A 34 -26.18 4.69 -2.38
N GLU A 35 -24.86 4.57 -2.28
CA GLU A 35 -24.18 3.32 -2.67
C GLU A 35 -24.50 2.17 -1.71
N ILE A 36 -24.63 2.46 -0.40
CA ILE A 36 -25.02 1.44 0.57
C ILE A 36 -26.48 1.01 0.34
N GLU A 37 -27.36 1.95 0.05
CA GLU A 37 -28.76 1.65 -0.29
C GLU A 37 -28.88 0.81 -1.56
N SER A 38 -28.15 1.15 -2.62
CA SER A 38 -28.15 0.40 -3.88
C SER A 38 -27.55 -1.02 -3.71
N ILE A 39 -26.58 -1.18 -2.80
CA ILE A 39 -26.04 -2.50 -2.42
C ILE A 39 -27.12 -3.29 -1.66
N ALA A 40 -27.84 -2.66 -0.71
CA ALA A 40 -28.89 -3.29 0.07
C ALA A 40 -30.07 -3.73 -0.82
N ASN A 41 -30.41 -2.91 -1.83
CA ASN A 41 -31.46 -3.22 -2.82
C ASN A 41 -31.03 -4.24 -3.89
N GLY A 42 -29.76 -4.64 -3.92
CA GLY A 42 -29.24 -5.60 -4.91
C GLY A 42 -29.04 -5.04 -6.33
N GLU A 43 -29.14 -3.71 -6.52
CA GLU A 43 -29.06 -3.08 -7.85
C GLU A 43 -27.65 -3.09 -8.43
N VAL A 44 -26.64 -2.86 -7.62
CA VAL A 44 -25.25 -2.66 -8.06
C VAL A 44 -24.37 -3.90 -7.93
N VAL A 45 -24.75 -4.84 -7.07
CA VAL A 45 -23.86 -5.96 -6.67
C VAL A 45 -24.55 -7.32 -6.88
N ASN A 46 -25.01 -7.57 -8.07
CA ASN A 46 -25.34 -8.94 -8.47
C ASN A 46 -24.06 -9.78 -8.42
N LYS A 47 -23.80 -10.45 -7.28
CA LYS A 47 -22.75 -11.47 -7.05
C LYS A 47 -21.41 -11.00 -6.45
N MET A 48 -21.32 -9.84 -5.81
CA MET A 48 -20.11 -9.58 -5.03
C MET A 48 -20.15 -10.33 -3.70
N PRO A 49 -19.22 -11.26 -3.42
CA PRO A 49 -19.20 -11.97 -2.14
C PRO A 49 -18.83 -10.98 -1.02
N GLY A 50 -19.58 -11.04 0.09
CA GLY A 50 -19.26 -10.28 1.29
C GLY A 50 -17.97 -10.77 1.93
N ILE A 51 -17.10 -9.84 2.34
CA ILE A 51 -15.85 -10.15 3.04
C ILE A 51 -16.02 -9.89 4.53
N ASN A 52 -15.79 -10.92 5.35
CA ASN A 52 -15.90 -10.84 6.80
C ASN A 52 -14.80 -9.96 7.40
N PRO A 53 -15.13 -8.77 7.97
CA PRO A 53 -14.16 -7.87 8.56
C PRO A 53 -13.56 -8.37 9.87
N ILE A 54 -14.20 -9.35 10.53
CA ILE A 54 -13.72 -9.96 11.77
C ILE A 54 -12.54 -10.88 11.45
N ASN A 55 -12.66 -11.73 10.43
CA ASN A 55 -11.58 -12.63 9.99
C ASN A 55 -10.34 -11.83 9.56
N ASN A 56 -10.55 -10.69 8.92
CA ASN A 56 -9.47 -9.78 8.51
C ASN A 56 -8.95 -8.91 9.66
N LYS A 57 -9.44 -9.11 10.89
CA LYS A 57 -9.07 -8.33 12.08
C LYS A 57 -9.26 -6.81 11.92
N ILE A 58 -10.15 -6.40 11.03
CA ILE A 58 -10.50 -5.00 10.78
C ILE A 58 -11.47 -4.51 11.84
N LEU A 59 -12.43 -5.37 12.26
CA LEU A 59 -13.40 -5.12 13.32
C LEU A 59 -13.38 -6.23 14.36
N THR A 60 -13.81 -5.88 15.57
CA THR A 60 -14.08 -6.84 16.65
C THR A 60 -15.59 -7.03 16.82
N ILE A 61 -16.00 -8.22 17.28
CA ILE A 61 -17.41 -8.55 17.54
C ILE A 61 -18.00 -7.59 18.58
N ASP A 62 -17.22 -7.24 19.60
CA ASP A 62 -17.66 -6.34 20.67
C ASP A 62 -17.96 -4.93 20.17
N GLU A 63 -17.17 -4.44 19.20
CA GLU A 63 -17.39 -3.14 18.58
C GLU A 63 -18.67 -3.12 17.75
N ILE A 64 -18.94 -4.19 16.98
CA ILE A 64 -20.18 -4.35 16.20
C ILE A 64 -21.38 -4.32 17.14
N LYS A 65 -21.38 -5.16 18.19
CA LYS A 65 -22.47 -5.22 19.18
C LYS A 65 -22.71 -3.90 19.91
N LYS A 66 -21.66 -3.12 20.19
CA LYS A 66 -21.79 -1.77 20.78
C LYS A 66 -22.44 -0.79 19.83
N CYS A 67 -22.08 -0.84 18.55
CA CYS A 67 -22.66 0.04 17.54
C CYS A 67 -24.09 -0.33 17.15
N GLU A 68 -24.44 -1.62 17.21
CA GLU A 68 -25.83 -2.08 17.04
C GLU A 68 -26.77 -1.57 18.13
N LYS A 69 -26.28 -1.51 19.39
CA LYS A 69 -27.06 -0.97 20.51
C LYS A 69 -27.25 0.55 20.43
N ASN A 70 -26.30 1.24 19.83
CA ASN A 70 -26.29 2.71 19.75
C ASN A 70 -26.03 3.18 18.33
N SER A 71 -27.09 3.56 17.61
CA SER A 71 -26.99 4.07 16.22
C SER A 71 -26.18 5.35 16.05
N LYS A 72 -25.90 6.08 17.14
CA LYS A 72 -25.06 7.30 17.13
C LYS A 72 -23.57 7.01 17.15
N LEU A 73 -23.15 5.80 17.54
CA LEU A 73 -21.74 5.42 17.60
C LEU A 73 -21.23 5.05 16.19
N ASN A 74 -20.03 5.49 15.89
CA ASN A 74 -19.34 5.11 14.66
C ASN A 74 -18.43 3.92 14.92
N LEU A 75 -18.36 2.97 13.97
CA LEU A 75 -17.42 1.84 13.99
C LEU A 75 -15.97 2.36 13.98
N LYS A 76 -15.13 1.77 14.81
CA LYS A 76 -13.71 2.08 14.87
C LYS A 76 -12.90 0.94 14.28
N LEU A 77 -11.99 1.28 13.37
CA LEU A 77 -11.02 0.34 12.83
C LEU A 77 -10.14 -0.20 13.95
N ASN A 78 -10.04 -1.51 14.02
CA ASN A 78 -9.07 -2.15 14.90
C ASN A 78 -7.66 -1.89 14.33
N LYS A 79 -6.88 -1.05 15.01
CA LYS A 79 -5.48 -0.77 14.68
C LYS A 79 -4.62 -1.99 15.06
N THR A 80 -4.82 -3.11 14.38
CA THR A 80 -3.88 -4.22 14.48
C THR A 80 -2.55 -3.68 13.98
N LYS A 81 -1.54 -3.71 14.83
CA LYS A 81 -0.17 -3.38 14.43
C LYS A 81 0.28 -4.50 13.48
N LEU A 82 -0.05 -4.36 12.22
CA LEU A 82 0.56 -5.22 11.19
C LEU A 82 2.07 -5.09 11.35
N PRO A 83 2.80 -6.20 11.42
CA PRO A 83 4.25 -6.14 11.46
C PRO A 83 4.69 -5.34 10.24
N LYS A 84 5.30 -4.17 10.49
CA LYS A 84 5.85 -3.37 9.40
C LYS A 84 6.83 -4.26 8.65
N PRO A 85 6.73 -4.40 7.32
CA PRO A 85 7.70 -5.16 6.58
C PRO A 85 9.08 -4.63 6.97
N LYS A 86 9.94 -5.51 7.49
CA LYS A 86 11.33 -5.14 7.78
C LYS A 86 11.87 -4.53 6.50
N ARG A 87 12.20 -3.25 6.53
CA ARG A 87 12.93 -2.62 5.42
C ARG A 87 14.16 -3.48 5.22
N MET A 88 14.19 -4.21 4.11
CA MET A 88 15.41 -4.90 3.73
C MET A 88 16.52 -3.85 3.76
N ALA A 89 17.58 -4.14 4.54
CA ALA A 89 18.75 -3.30 4.52
C ALA A 89 19.07 -3.00 3.05
N LYS A 90 19.26 -1.72 2.72
CA LYS A 90 19.65 -1.32 1.38
C LYS A 90 21.06 -1.89 1.13
N GLY A 91 21.12 -3.19 0.82
CA GLY A 91 22.30 -3.80 0.27
C GLY A 91 22.64 -3.14 -1.07
N THR A 92 23.88 -3.27 -1.48
CA THR A 92 24.32 -2.84 -2.81
C THR A 92 23.40 -3.42 -3.87
N LYS A 93 22.73 -2.57 -4.64
CA LYS A 93 21.87 -3.03 -5.73
C LYS A 93 22.69 -3.88 -6.68
N TYR A 94 22.23 -5.10 -6.93
CA TYR A 94 22.85 -5.97 -7.92
C TYR A 94 22.91 -5.28 -9.28
N THR A 95 24.10 -5.22 -9.85
CA THR A 95 24.30 -4.70 -11.21
C THR A 95 24.53 -5.89 -12.14
N PRO A 96 23.72 -6.09 -13.21
CA PRO A 96 23.92 -7.15 -14.19
C PRO A 96 25.32 -7.14 -14.76
N ILE A 97 25.83 -8.34 -15.13
CA ILE A 97 27.20 -8.53 -15.64
C ILE A 97 27.44 -7.66 -16.88
N ALA A 98 26.49 -7.63 -17.82
CA ALA A 98 26.59 -6.78 -19.02
C ALA A 98 26.87 -5.31 -18.67
N LYS A 99 26.08 -4.73 -17.75
CA LYS A 99 26.29 -3.36 -17.29
C LYS A 99 27.59 -3.15 -16.52
N ARG A 100 28.18 -4.19 -15.93
CA ARG A 100 29.49 -4.11 -15.29
C ARG A 100 30.60 -4.00 -16.33
N GLN A 101 30.48 -4.73 -17.43
CA GLN A 101 31.43 -4.71 -18.55
C GLN A 101 31.43 -3.39 -19.31
N GLU A 102 30.30 -2.68 -19.35
CA GLU A 102 30.16 -1.36 -19.99
C GLU A 102 30.69 -0.19 -19.15
N ARG A 103 31.01 -0.43 -17.86
CA ARG A 103 31.49 0.65 -16.96
C ARG A 103 32.72 1.40 -17.48
N PRO A 104 33.78 0.74 -17.99
CA PRO A 104 34.93 1.44 -18.50
C PRO A 104 34.60 2.39 -19.64
N SER A 105 33.74 1.94 -20.58
CA SER A 105 33.30 2.76 -21.70
C SER A 105 32.47 3.98 -21.24
N ALA A 106 31.63 3.79 -20.20
CA ALA A 106 30.85 4.87 -19.62
C ALA A 106 31.74 5.90 -18.90
N ILE A 107 32.76 5.46 -18.17
CA ILE A 107 33.72 6.35 -17.51
C ILE A 107 34.48 7.19 -18.56
N LYS A 108 34.99 6.52 -19.59
CA LYS A 108 35.71 7.19 -20.67
C LYS A 108 34.85 8.22 -21.40
N TRP A 109 33.59 7.92 -21.62
CA TRP A 109 32.63 8.86 -22.21
C TRP A 109 32.40 10.06 -21.30
N LEU A 110 32.16 9.83 -19.98
CA LEU A 110 31.97 10.93 -19.02
C LEU A 110 33.14 11.87 -18.93
N LEU A 111 34.37 11.34 -18.88
CA LEU A 111 35.59 12.15 -18.83
C LEU A 111 35.78 13.00 -20.11
N LYS A 112 35.33 12.48 -21.26
CA LYS A 112 35.40 13.17 -22.54
C LYS A 112 34.39 14.32 -22.65
N GLU A 113 33.13 14.04 -22.29
CA GLU A 113 32.02 15.00 -22.45
C GLU A 113 31.96 16.05 -21.31
N PHE A 114 32.35 15.64 -20.10
CA PHE A 114 32.29 16.48 -18.90
C PHE A 114 33.63 16.56 -18.17
N PRO A 115 34.60 17.33 -18.69
CA PRO A 115 35.93 17.39 -18.09
C PRO A 115 35.96 18.05 -16.69
N THR A 116 34.85 18.67 -16.27
CA THR A 116 34.72 19.33 -14.94
C THR A 116 34.17 18.39 -13.88
N ILE A 117 33.79 17.14 -14.24
CA ILE A 117 33.20 16.17 -13.29
C ILE A 117 34.30 15.62 -12.38
N THR A 118 33.98 15.47 -11.09
CA THR A 118 34.91 14.89 -10.11
C THR A 118 34.84 13.37 -10.09
N ASP A 119 35.97 12.69 -9.77
CA ASP A 119 36.06 11.24 -9.69
C ASP A 119 35.04 10.64 -8.71
N ASN A 120 34.76 11.34 -7.61
CA ASN A 120 33.76 10.96 -6.63
C ASN A 120 32.33 10.95 -7.23
N GLU A 121 32.04 11.89 -8.13
CA GLU A 121 30.73 11.94 -8.81
C GLU A 121 30.60 10.81 -9.83
N ILE A 122 31.68 10.54 -10.59
CA ILE A 122 31.76 9.40 -11.51
C ILE A 122 31.52 8.09 -10.73
N CYS A 123 32.20 7.91 -9.59
CA CYS A 123 32.05 6.73 -8.75
C CYS A 123 30.62 6.54 -8.24
N ARG A 124 29.91 7.63 -7.90
CA ARG A 124 28.51 7.58 -7.47
C ARG A 124 27.56 7.26 -8.62
N LEU A 125 27.77 7.84 -9.80
CA LEU A 125 26.92 7.63 -10.98
C LEU A 125 27.03 6.22 -11.52
N ILE A 126 28.27 5.74 -11.72
CA ILE A 126 28.54 4.43 -12.34
C ILE A 126 28.59 3.31 -11.29
N ARG A 127 28.66 3.65 -10.00
CA ARG A 127 28.84 2.70 -8.88
C ARG A 127 30.12 1.88 -9.02
N THR A 128 31.20 2.58 -9.15
CA THR A 128 32.57 2.07 -9.23
C THR A 128 33.42 2.59 -8.08
N THR A 129 34.67 2.20 -8.03
CA THR A 129 35.66 2.69 -7.06
C THR A 129 36.63 3.65 -7.75
N ASN A 130 37.25 4.56 -6.96
CA ASN A 130 38.24 5.52 -7.49
C ASN A 130 39.37 4.80 -8.23
N ASN A 131 39.86 3.69 -7.68
CA ASN A 131 40.95 2.91 -8.34
C ASN A 131 40.55 2.44 -9.75
N THR A 132 39.24 2.20 -10.01
CA THR A 132 38.78 1.83 -11.35
C THR A 132 38.72 3.04 -12.28
N VAL A 133 38.42 4.22 -11.76
CA VAL A 133 38.44 5.46 -12.54
C VAL A 133 39.89 5.84 -12.91
N ASP A 134 40.80 5.73 -11.95
CA ASP A 134 42.23 6.02 -12.14
C ASP A 134 42.93 5.08 -13.13
N SER A 135 42.40 3.86 -13.30
CA SER A 135 42.95 2.82 -14.20
C SER A 135 42.49 2.96 -15.66
N ILE A 136 41.63 3.93 -15.98
CA ILE A 136 41.01 4.12 -17.30
C ILE A 136 41.51 5.42 -17.92
#